data_ed82bda4ced6cb7b651b34235491d448
#
_entry.id   ed82bda4ced6cb7b651b34235491d448
#
_cell.length_a   1.000
_cell.length_b   1.000
_cell.length_c   1.000
_cell.angle_alpha   90.00
_cell.angle_beta   90.00
_cell.angle_gamma   90.00
#
_symmetry.space_group_name_H-M   'P 1'
#
loop_
_entity.id
_entity.type
_entity.pdbx_description
1 polymer ?
#
loop_
_entity_poly.entity_id
_entity_poly.type
_entity_poly.pdbx_seq_one_letter_code
_entity_poly.pdbx_strand_id
1 'polypeptide(L)'
;MAERERALTPPYGGVFVPRARVMDPDDVRRATWRMAHEILERNHGTDGLVLIGLQTGGVPITGRLAEAIDSVSGVMVPTGTLDVAFYRDDIGLRPVLPEAATQIPVDLTAKTVVLIDDVLFTGRTVRAALNALSDFGRARAIQLAVMIDRGHRELPIRPDYVGKNLPTRREEMVDVGEEGVWIGTLEDK
;
A
#
# COMPACT_ATOMS: atom_id res chain seq x y z
N MET A 1 -16.92 -18.12 -19.59
CA MET A 1 -15.86 -17.60 -18.68
C MET A 1 -16.59 -16.73 -17.67
N ALA A 2 -16.69 -17.19 -16.42
CA ALA A 2 -17.41 -16.46 -15.39
C ALA A 2 -16.59 -15.21 -15.01
N GLU A 3 -17.12 -14.03 -15.30
CA GLU A 3 -16.65 -12.76 -14.72
C GLU A 3 -16.75 -12.92 -13.20
N ARG A 4 -15.59 -12.91 -12.52
CA ARG A 4 -15.57 -12.91 -11.07
C ARG A 4 -15.91 -11.51 -10.60
N GLU A 5 -17.16 -11.29 -10.24
CA GLU A 5 -17.56 -10.15 -9.41
C GLU A 5 -16.81 -10.26 -8.07
N ARG A 6 -15.84 -9.40 -7.86
CA ARG A 6 -15.15 -9.28 -6.57
C ARG A 6 -15.86 -8.22 -5.76
N ALA A 7 -16.53 -8.62 -4.69
CA ALA A 7 -17.08 -7.66 -3.74
C ALA A 7 -15.93 -6.89 -3.11
N LEU A 8 -15.86 -5.58 -3.33
CA LEU A 8 -14.93 -4.73 -2.59
C LEU A 8 -15.44 -4.58 -1.15
N THR A 9 -14.52 -4.72 -0.22
CA THR A 9 -14.79 -4.48 1.20
C THR A 9 -15.13 -3.00 1.42
N PRO A 10 -16.07 -2.65 2.31
CA PRO A 10 -16.33 -1.24 2.64
C PRO A 10 -15.03 -0.49 2.96
N PRO A 11 -14.88 0.77 2.58
CA PRO A 11 -15.90 1.82 2.68
C PRO A 11 -16.60 2.18 1.38
N TYR A 12 -16.28 1.55 0.26
CA TYR A 12 -16.75 2.05 -1.04
C TYR A 12 -18.18 1.60 -1.40
N GLY A 13 -18.69 0.52 -0.82
CA GLY A 13 -19.99 -0.06 -1.22
C GLY A 13 -20.06 -0.33 -2.72
N GLY A 14 -20.72 -1.38 -3.18
CA GLY A 14 -20.80 -1.70 -4.59
C GLY A 14 -19.96 -2.91 -4.98
N VAL A 15 -20.00 -3.27 -6.25
CA VAL A 15 -19.27 -4.39 -6.85
C VAL A 15 -18.22 -3.83 -7.81
N PHE A 16 -16.97 -4.26 -7.66
CA PHE A 16 -15.93 -3.92 -8.62
C PHE A 16 -16.12 -4.74 -9.89
N VAL A 17 -16.31 -4.05 -11.02
CA VAL A 17 -16.42 -4.65 -12.34
C VAL A 17 -15.10 -4.43 -13.09
N PRO A 18 -14.27 -5.47 -13.25
CA PRO A 18 -12.99 -5.35 -13.94
C PRO A 18 -13.21 -5.14 -15.43
N ARG A 19 -12.48 -4.18 -16.01
CA ARG A 19 -12.51 -3.86 -17.45
C ARG A 19 -11.26 -4.31 -18.19
N ALA A 20 -10.09 -4.13 -17.57
CA ALA A 20 -8.82 -4.51 -18.18
C ALA A 20 -7.79 -4.90 -17.11
N ARG A 21 -7.01 -5.94 -17.39
CA ARG A 21 -5.83 -6.28 -16.61
C ARG A 21 -4.64 -5.47 -17.10
N VAL A 22 -4.00 -4.72 -16.18
CA VAL A 22 -2.89 -3.79 -16.48
C VAL A 22 -1.54 -4.30 -16.00
N MET A 23 -1.53 -5.28 -15.10
CA MET A 23 -0.35 -6.06 -14.73
C MET A 23 -0.79 -7.52 -14.49
N ASP A 24 -0.06 -8.45 -15.04
CA ASP A 24 -0.21 -9.86 -14.71
C ASP A 24 0.57 -10.21 -13.42
N PRO A 25 0.45 -11.43 -12.86
CA PRO A 25 1.18 -11.82 -11.65
C PRO A 25 2.70 -11.70 -11.79
N ASP A 26 3.25 -11.96 -12.98
CA ASP A 26 4.68 -11.85 -13.25
C ASP A 26 5.11 -10.39 -13.29
N ASP A 27 4.28 -9.48 -13.82
CA ASP A 27 4.52 -8.04 -13.77
C ASP A 27 4.57 -7.53 -12.33
N VAL A 28 3.63 -7.97 -11.48
CA VAL A 28 3.61 -7.62 -10.05
C VAL A 28 4.85 -8.13 -9.36
N ARG A 29 5.25 -9.38 -9.62
CA ARG A 29 6.48 -9.96 -9.08
C ARG A 29 7.71 -9.16 -9.49
N ARG A 30 7.88 -8.86 -10.78
CA ARG A 30 9.02 -8.05 -11.28
C ARG A 30 9.04 -6.65 -10.66
N ALA A 31 7.89 -5.99 -10.52
CA ALA A 31 7.79 -4.69 -9.88
C ALA A 31 8.21 -4.77 -8.40
N THR A 32 7.75 -5.79 -7.67
CA THR A 32 8.13 -6.02 -6.26
C THR A 32 9.62 -6.21 -6.11
N TRP A 33 10.25 -7.05 -6.94
CA TRP A 33 11.71 -7.27 -6.91
C TRP A 33 12.49 -5.99 -7.22
N ARG A 34 12.08 -5.22 -8.21
CA ARG A 34 12.69 -3.94 -8.53
C ARG A 34 12.59 -2.96 -7.35
N MET A 35 11.41 -2.82 -6.75
CA MET A 35 11.21 -1.96 -5.59
C MET A 35 12.05 -2.41 -4.40
N ALA A 36 12.22 -3.71 -4.16
CA ALA A 36 13.09 -4.24 -3.11
C ALA A 36 14.56 -3.81 -3.33
N HIS A 37 15.07 -3.90 -4.56
CA HIS A 37 16.40 -3.42 -4.90
C HIS A 37 16.54 -1.90 -4.71
N GLU A 38 15.56 -1.12 -5.15
CA GLU A 38 15.53 0.34 -4.98
C GLU A 38 15.54 0.75 -3.49
N ILE A 39 14.77 0.01 -2.65
CA ILE A 39 14.74 0.21 -1.20
C ILE A 39 16.12 -0.06 -0.58
N LEU A 40 16.74 -1.19 -0.92
CA LEU A 40 18.06 -1.56 -0.41
C LEU A 40 19.14 -0.58 -0.86
N GLU A 41 19.16 -0.18 -2.11
CA GLU A 41 20.11 0.78 -2.66
C GLU A 41 20.01 2.14 -1.97
N ARG A 42 18.79 2.70 -1.87
CA ARG A 42 18.57 4.02 -1.26
C ARG A 42 18.90 4.05 0.23
N ASN A 43 18.68 2.95 0.93
CA ASN A 43 18.93 2.86 2.38
C ASN A 43 20.31 2.26 2.71
N HIS A 44 21.13 1.96 1.71
CA HIS A 44 22.45 1.36 1.88
C HIS A 44 22.41 0.03 2.65
N GLY A 45 21.37 -0.76 2.44
CA GLY A 45 21.14 -2.04 3.09
C GLY A 45 19.89 -2.05 3.96
N THR A 46 19.90 -2.92 4.99
CA THR A 46 18.73 -3.21 5.84
C THR A 46 18.81 -2.61 7.24
N ASP A 47 19.92 -1.94 7.60
CA ASP A 47 20.13 -1.46 8.97
C ASP A 47 19.11 -0.39 9.37
N GLY A 48 18.39 -0.68 10.44
CA GLY A 48 17.34 0.20 10.93
C GLY A 48 16.11 0.33 10.02
N LEU A 49 15.97 -0.51 9.01
CA LEU A 49 14.82 -0.55 8.10
C LEU A 49 13.64 -1.29 8.73
N VAL A 50 12.43 -0.76 8.56
CA VAL A 50 11.17 -1.37 8.99
C VAL A 50 10.15 -1.20 7.87
N LEU A 51 9.43 -2.26 7.52
CA LEU A 51 8.36 -2.22 6.53
C LEU A 51 7.00 -2.20 7.21
N ILE A 52 6.12 -1.27 6.85
CA ILE A 52 4.78 -1.16 7.43
C ILE A 52 3.74 -1.11 6.33
N GLY A 53 2.90 -2.15 6.28
CA GLY A 53 1.79 -2.24 5.34
C GLY A 53 0.53 -1.56 5.85
N LEU A 54 -0.09 -0.73 5.02
CA LEU A 54 -1.40 -0.18 5.31
C LEU A 54 -2.49 -1.23 5.12
N GLN A 55 -3.42 -1.28 6.03
CA GLN A 55 -4.58 -2.15 5.92
C GLN A 55 -5.53 -1.61 4.84
N THR A 56 -6.06 -2.47 3.93
CA THR A 56 -5.81 -3.92 3.85
C THR A 56 -4.86 -4.25 2.69
N GLY A 57 -4.83 -3.43 1.65
CA GLY A 57 -4.12 -3.69 0.38
C GLY A 57 -2.60 -3.69 0.48
N GLY A 58 -2.03 -2.87 1.38
CA GLY A 58 -0.59 -2.78 1.57
C GLY A 58 0.04 -3.99 2.26
N VAL A 59 -0.73 -4.74 3.05
CA VAL A 59 -0.21 -5.87 3.86
C VAL A 59 0.35 -7.01 3.00
N PRO A 60 -0.35 -7.51 1.97
CA PRO A 60 0.20 -8.54 1.09
C PRO A 60 1.47 -8.10 0.33
N ILE A 61 1.52 -6.82 -0.05
CA ILE A 61 2.68 -6.25 -0.74
C ILE A 61 3.88 -6.16 0.20
N THR A 62 3.65 -5.82 1.47
CA THR A 62 4.68 -5.78 2.50
C THR A 62 5.34 -7.15 2.68
N GLY A 63 4.55 -8.22 2.76
CA GLY A 63 5.08 -9.59 2.83
C GLY A 63 5.98 -9.94 1.64
N ARG A 64 5.51 -9.67 0.42
CA ARG A 64 6.29 -9.92 -0.81
C ARG A 64 7.57 -9.08 -0.89
N LEU A 65 7.53 -7.82 -0.43
CA LEU A 65 8.72 -6.97 -0.37
C LEU A 65 9.72 -7.47 0.68
N ALA A 66 9.25 -7.90 1.85
CA ALA A 66 10.10 -8.48 2.89
C ALA A 66 10.81 -9.75 2.39
N GLU A 67 10.09 -10.66 1.73
CA GLU A 67 10.65 -11.85 1.11
C GLU A 67 11.68 -11.53 0.02
N ALA A 68 11.40 -10.53 -0.82
CA ALA A 68 12.34 -10.10 -1.86
C ALA A 68 13.61 -9.47 -1.25
N ILE A 69 13.47 -8.65 -0.20
CA ILE A 69 14.60 -8.04 0.53
C ILE A 69 15.44 -9.13 1.19
N ASP A 70 14.81 -10.10 1.87
CA ASP A 70 15.51 -11.24 2.49
C ASP A 70 16.27 -12.04 1.44
N SER A 71 15.66 -12.34 0.30
CA SER A 71 16.30 -13.07 -0.79
C SER A 71 17.53 -12.37 -1.36
N VAL A 72 17.57 -11.04 -1.35
CA VAL A 72 18.70 -10.24 -1.87
C VAL A 72 19.77 -10.02 -0.80
N SER A 73 19.37 -9.70 0.43
CA SER A 73 20.28 -9.27 1.50
C SER A 73 20.65 -10.37 2.50
N GLY A 74 19.87 -11.46 2.54
CA GLY A 74 19.99 -12.49 3.59
C GLY A 74 19.52 -12.01 4.97
N VAL A 75 18.75 -10.92 5.03
CA VAL A 75 18.30 -10.32 6.30
C VAL A 75 16.79 -10.11 6.29
N MET A 76 16.11 -10.76 7.23
CA MET A 76 14.69 -10.50 7.50
C MET A 76 14.52 -9.13 8.18
N VAL A 77 13.91 -8.20 7.49
CA VAL A 77 13.57 -6.88 8.05
C VAL A 77 12.28 -6.96 8.86
N PRO A 78 12.15 -6.23 10.00
CA PRO A 78 10.90 -6.17 10.74
C PRO A 78 9.75 -5.68 9.88
N THR A 79 8.60 -6.34 9.98
CA THR A 79 7.36 -5.95 9.30
C THR A 79 6.26 -5.64 10.29
N GLY A 80 5.41 -4.68 9.96
CA GLY A 80 4.24 -4.31 10.74
C GLY A 80 3.03 -4.04 9.86
N THR A 81 1.87 -3.92 10.50
CA THR A 81 0.61 -3.52 9.86
C THR A 81 0.02 -2.31 10.57
N LEU A 82 -0.55 -1.39 9.81
CA LEU A 82 -1.15 -0.17 10.32
C LEU A 82 -2.56 0.00 9.77
N ASP A 83 -3.55 0.00 10.68
CA ASP A 83 -4.91 0.40 10.35
C ASP A 83 -5.07 1.91 10.56
N VAL A 84 -5.49 2.60 9.51
CA VAL A 84 -5.68 4.06 9.52
C VAL A 84 -7.14 4.47 9.52
N ALA A 85 -8.06 3.53 9.69
CA ALA A 85 -9.49 3.79 9.63
C ALA A 85 -9.91 4.93 10.57
N PHE A 86 -9.37 4.99 11.78
CA PHE A 86 -9.68 6.04 12.77
C PHE A 86 -8.95 7.38 12.55
N TYR A 87 -7.95 7.45 11.71
CA TYR A 87 -7.14 8.64 11.46
C TYR A 87 -7.55 9.40 10.18
N ARG A 88 -8.54 8.87 9.46
CA ARG A 88 -9.05 9.50 8.22
C ARG A 88 -10.00 10.64 8.56
N ASP A 89 -9.88 11.74 7.83
CA ASP A 89 -10.71 12.94 7.99
C ASP A 89 -12.11 12.84 7.32
N ASP A 90 -12.36 11.76 6.57
CA ASP A 90 -13.64 11.46 5.93
C ASP A 90 -14.53 10.49 6.74
N ILE A 91 -14.17 10.21 7.99
CA ILE A 91 -14.91 9.31 8.92
C ILE A 91 -16.36 9.78 9.17
N GLY A 92 -16.63 11.09 9.12
CA GLY A 92 -17.96 11.64 9.42
C GLY A 92 -19.07 11.23 8.46
N LEU A 93 -18.77 10.54 7.37
CA LEU A 93 -19.73 10.18 6.33
C LEU A 93 -20.15 8.71 6.33
N ARG A 94 -19.44 7.82 7.07
CA ARG A 94 -19.73 6.38 7.11
C ARG A 94 -19.25 5.75 8.41
N PRO A 95 -19.96 4.73 8.95
CA PRO A 95 -19.47 3.97 10.11
C PRO A 95 -18.17 3.25 9.74
N VAL A 96 -17.09 3.55 10.46
CA VAL A 96 -15.79 2.92 10.31
C VAL A 96 -15.72 1.75 11.28
N LEU A 97 -15.69 0.54 10.74
CA LEU A 97 -15.28 -0.63 11.50
C LEU A 97 -13.78 -0.83 11.28
N PRO A 98 -12.97 -1.01 12.34
CA PRO A 98 -11.57 -1.39 12.16
C PRO A 98 -11.53 -2.73 11.43
N GLU A 99 -10.85 -2.77 10.28
CA GLU A 99 -10.77 -3.99 9.47
C GLU A 99 -9.79 -5.00 10.06
N ALA A 100 -8.76 -4.53 10.77
CA ALA A 100 -7.80 -5.38 11.47
C ALA A 100 -6.98 -4.57 12.49
N ALA A 101 -6.31 -5.26 13.41
CA ALA A 101 -5.52 -4.61 14.44
C ALA A 101 -4.21 -4.04 13.86
N THR A 102 -3.84 -2.82 14.28
CA THR A 102 -2.48 -2.29 14.11
C THR A 102 -1.50 -3.15 14.91
N GLN A 103 -0.44 -3.61 14.24
CA GLN A 103 0.64 -4.38 14.85
C GLN A 103 2.00 -3.84 14.37
N ILE A 104 2.66 -3.09 15.22
CA ILE A 104 4.02 -2.58 14.97
C ILE A 104 4.93 -3.18 16.04
N PRO A 105 5.74 -4.22 15.69
CA PRO A 105 6.44 -5.04 16.68
C PRO A 105 7.70 -4.39 17.25
N VAL A 106 8.08 -3.21 16.77
CA VAL A 106 9.32 -2.51 17.16
C VAL A 106 9.07 -1.04 17.42
N ASP A 107 9.87 -0.42 18.30
CA ASP A 107 9.93 1.03 18.43
C ASP A 107 10.52 1.63 17.15
N LEU A 108 9.80 2.60 16.56
CA LEU A 108 10.19 3.25 15.32
C LEU A 108 11.22 4.37 15.52
N THR A 109 11.58 4.69 16.77
CA THR A 109 12.54 5.77 17.08
C THR A 109 13.87 5.50 16.37
N ALA A 110 14.33 6.50 15.63
CA ALA A 110 15.54 6.48 14.81
C ALA A 110 15.57 5.44 13.66
N LYS A 111 14.47 4.75 13.38
CA LYS A 111 14.33 3.81 12.26
C LYS A 111 13.99 4.53 10.95
N THR A 112 14.30 3.90 9.83
CA THR A 112 13.73 4.25 8.53
C THR A 112 12.52 3.36 8.29
N VAL A 113 11.35 3.95 8.18
CA VAL A 113 10.10 3.25 7.90
C VAL A 113 9.80 3.33 6.41
N VAL A 114 9.57 2.20 5.76
CA VAL A 114 8.93 2.16 4.44
C VAL A 114 7.46 1.85 4.67
N LEU A 115 6.62 2.86 4.44
CA LEU A 115 5.17 2.73 4.45
C LEU A 115 4.71 2.18 3.11
N ILE A 116 3.87 1.14 3.13
CA ILE A 116 3.53 0.38 1.92
C ILE A 116 2.01 0.38 1.74
N ASP A 117 1.57 0.73 0.53
CA ASP A 117 0.17 0.69 0.13
C ASP A 117 0.02 0.03 -1.26
N ASP A 118 -1.17 -0.39 -1.61
CA ASP A 118 -1.46 -0.95 -2.92
C ASP A 118 -1.65 0.14 -3.98
N VAL A 119 -2.51 1.14 -3.70
CA VAL A 119 -2.88 2.18 -4.67
C VAL A 119 -2.80 3.57 -4.05
N LEU A 120 -1.93 4.41 -4.60
CA LEU A 120 -1.88 5.82 -4.23
C LEU A 120 -2.82 6.63 -5.13
N PHE A 121 -3.78 7.30 -4.50
CA PHE A 121 -4.76 8.17 -5.13
C PHE A 121 -4.63 9.61 -4.63
N THR A 122 -5.51 10.07 -3.75
CA THR A 122 -5.53 11.45 -3.25
C THR A 122 -4.40 11.77 -2.26
N GLY A 123 -3.87 10.75 -1.58
CA GLY A 123 -2.88 10.87 -0.51
C GLY A 123 -3.48 10.94 0.90
N ARG A 124 -4.81 10.93 1.06
CA ARG A 124 -5.48 11.05 2.37
C ARG A 124 -5.15 9.87 3.30
N THR A 125 -5.13 8.64 2.78
CA THR A 125 -4.72 7.44 3.53
C THR A 125 -3.29 7.57 4.05
N VAL A 126 -2.37 8.00 3.19
CA VAL A 126 -0.96 8.22 3.58
C VAL A 126 -0.84 9.30 4.65
N ARG A 127 -1.59 10.41 4.54
CA ARG A 127 -1.58 11.45 5.58
C ARG A 127 -2.07 10.90 6.92
N ALA A 128 -3.14 10.11 6.91
CA ALA A 128 -3.64 9.45 8.12
C ALA A 128 -2.58 8.52 8.73
N ALA A 129 -1.87 7.77 7.89
CA ALA A 129 -0.79 6.89 8.31
C ALA A 129 0.39 7.66 8.94
N LEU A 130 0.79 8.79 8.35
CA LEU A 130 1.85 9.62 8.92
C LEU A 130 1.48 10.14 10.33
N ASN A 131 0.22 10.50 10.56
CA ASN A 131 -0.26 10.90 11.87
C ASN A 131 -0.21 9.72 12.86
N ALA A 132 -0.72 8.56 12.46
CA ALA A 132 -0.78 7.36 13.29
C ALA A 132 0.62 6.84 13.68
N LEU A 133 1.60 6.91 12.77
CA LEU A 133 2.96 6.44 13.02
C LEU A 133 3.66 7.21 14.15
N SER A 134 3.25 8.45 14.44
CA SER A 134 3.82 9.27 15.53
C SER A 134 3.63 8.66 16.91
N ASP A 135 2.60 7.81 17.08
CA ASP A 135 2.31 7.12 18.34
C ASP A 135 3.29 5.97 18.64
N PHE A 136 4.06 5.53 17.64
CA PHE A 136 4.97 4.39 17.72
C PHE A 136 6.46 4.77 17.78
N GLY A 137 6.74 6.05 17.94
CA GLY A 137 8.11 6.58 18.05
C GLY A 137 8.43 7.60 16.95
N ARG A 138 9.58 8.28 17.12
CA ARG A 138 10.07 9.27 16.16
C ARG A 138 10.96 8.62 15.11
N ALA A 139 10.39 8.20 14.00
CA ALA A 139 11.15 7.66 12.88
C ALA A 139 12.19 8.68 12.36
N ARG A 140 13.37 8.20 11.97
CA ARG A 140 14.41 9.02 11.32
C ARG A 140 13.93 9.51 9.95
N ALA A 141 13.27 8.64 9.21
CA ALA A 141 12.69 8.93 7.92
C ALA A 141 11.47 8.02 7.69
N ILE A 142 10.50 8.52 6.93
CA ILE A 142 9.38 7.73 6.41
C ILE A 142 9.43 7.84 4.90
N GLN A 143 9.50 6.71 4.22
CA GLN A 143 9.49 6.56 2.78
C GLN A 143 8.17 5.88 2.38
N LEU A 144 7.66 6.15 1.19
CA LEU A 144 6.41 5.60 0.70
C LEU A 144 6.65 4.69 -0.51
N ALA A 145 6.18 3.46 -0.41
CA ALA A 145 6.17 2.49 -1.50
C ALA A 145 4.72 2.16 -1.90
N VAL A 146 4.40 2.19 -3.19
CA VAL A 146 3.08 1.83 -3.68
C VAL A 146 3.16 0.93 -4.91
N MET A 147 2.28 -0.05 -5.01
CA MET A 147 2.25 -0.88 -6.22
C MET A 147 1.77 -0.07 -7.41
N ILE A 148 0.73 0.74 -7.23
CA ILE A 148 0.17 1.60 -8.29
C ILE A 148 0.12 3.05 -7.83
N ASP A 149 0.68 3.93 -8.64
CA ASP A 149 0.40 5.37 -8.57
C ASP A 149 -0.59 5.74 -9.70
N ARG A 150 -1.84 6.07 -9.33
CA ARG A 150 -2.88 6.39 -10.31
C ARG A 150 -3.10 7.88 -10.55
N GLY A 151 -2.32 8.75 -9.89
CA GLY A 151 -2.48 10.20 -9.98
C GLY A 151 -3.60 10.75 -9.09
N HIS A 152 -4.15 11.92 -9.46
CA HIS A 152 -5.29 12.61 -8.80
C HIS A 152 -5.02 13.05 -7.35
N ARG A 153 -3.79 13.50 -7.06
CA ARG A 153 -3.42 13.99 -5.73
C ARG A 153 -4.25 15.18 -5.30
N GLU A 154 -4.67 15.16 -4.05
CA GLU A 154 -5.25 16.29 -3.33
C GLU A 154 -4.29 16.84 -2.25
N LEU A 155 -3.25 16.09 -1.93
CA LEU A 155 -2.19 16.44 -0.97
C LEU A 155 -0.82 16.36 -1.65
N PRO A 156 0.18 17.14 -1.20
CA PRO A 156 1.53 17.15 -1.78
C PRO A 156 2.35 15.91 -1.35
N ILE A 157 1.82 14.73 -1.63
CA ILE A 157 2.40 13.43 -1.29
C ILE A 157 2.88 12.76 -2.57
N ARG A 158 4.15 12.32 -2.56
CA ARG A 158 4.75 11.55 -3.65
C ARG A 158 5.34 10.26 -3.10
N PRO A 159 5.19 9.14 -3.82
CA PRO A 159 5.84 7.90 -3.43
C PRO A 159 7.34 7.97 -3.77
N ASP A 160 8.13 7.28 -2.95
CA ASP A 160 9.57 7.08 -3.18
C ASP A 160 9.82 5.91 -4.10
N TYR A 161 8.96 4.89 -4.03
CA TYR A 161 9.03 3.66 -4.80
C TYR A 161 7.67 3.35 -5.42
N VAL A 162 7.65 3.07 -6.71
CA VAL A 162 6.41 2.84 -7.46
C VAL A 162 6.51 1.58 -8.29
N GLY A 163 5.60 0.64 -8.11
CA GLY A 163 5.51 -0.53 -8.96
C GLY A 163 5.17 -0.16 -10.41
N LYS A 164 4.10 0.61 -10.60
CA LYS A 164 3.71 1.15 -11.91
C LYS A 164 2.96 2.47 -11.78
N ASN A 165 3.32 3.45 -12.61
CA ASN A 165 2.50 4.63 -12.84
C ASN A 165 1.36 4.28 -13.81
N LEU A 166 0.13 4.47 -13.37
CA LEU A 166 -1.07 4.12 -14.12
C LEU A 166 -2.06 5.31 -14.10
N PRO A 167 -1.91 6.28 -15.01
CA PRO A 167 -2.88 7.37 -15.13
C PRO A 167 -4.28 6.80 -15.43
N THR A 168 -5.25 7.16 -14.60
CA THR A 168 -6.63 6.71 -14.70
C THR A 168 -7.58 7.89 -14.83
N ARG A 169 -8.84 7.65 -15.15
CA ARG A 169 -9.89 8.62 -14.88
C ARG A 169 -10.22 8.61 -13.38
N ARG A 170 -10.82 9.71 -12.89
CA ARG A 170 -11.11 9.84 -11.45
C ARG A 170 -12.14 8.82 -10.97
N GLU A 171 -13.11 8.51 -11.80
CA GLU A 171 -14.19 7.54 -11.56
C GLU A 171 -13.76 6.07 -11.71
N GLU A 172 -12.64 5.79 -12.37
CA GLU A 172 -12.11 4.44 -12.48
C GLU A 172 -11.53 3.98 -11.16
N MET A 173 -11.60 2.67 -10.92
CA MET A 173 -11.01 2.01 -9.76
C MET A 173 -9.85 1.12 -10.19
N VAL A 174 -8.90 0.94 -9.27
CA VAL A 174 -7.79 0.00 -9.45
C VAL A 174 -7.87 -1.01 -8.33
N ASP A 175 -7.86 -2.29 -8.68
CA ASP A 175 -7.78 -3.42 -7.74
C ASP A 175 -6.44 -4.11 -7.90
N VAL A 176 -5.74 -4.31 -6.77
CA VAL A 176 -4.46 -5.00 -6.71
C VAL A 176 -4.66 -6.30 -5.94
N GLY A 177 -4.50 -7.42 -6.61
CA GLY A 177 -4.72 -8.74 -6.04
C GLY A 177 -3.64 -9.76 -6.40
N GLU A 178 -3.87 -11.01 -6.01
CA GLU A 178 -2.97 -12.12 -6.32
C GLU A 178 -2.88 -12.41 -7.81
N GLU A 179 -3.98 -12.20 -8.54
CA GLU A 179 -4.09 -12.44 -9.99
C GLU A 179 -3.58 -11.27 -10.83
N GLY A 180 -2.99 -10.25 -10.20
CA GLY A 180 -2.45 -9.07 -10.88
C GLY A 180 -3.17 -7.78 -10.49
N VAL A 181 -3.07 -6.78 -11.38
CA VAL A 181 -3.70 -5.47 -11.21
C VAL A 181 -4.75 -5.26 -12.29
N TRP A 182 -5.93 -4.85 -11.86
CA TRP A 182 -7.05 -4.57 -12.73
C TRP A 182 -7.52 -3.13 -12.63
N ILE A 183 -7.96 -2.58 -13.74
CA ILE A 183 -8.72 -1.33 -13.80
C ILE A 183 -10.17 -1.63 -14.12
N GLY A 184 -11.08 -0.93 -13.47
CA GLY A 184 -12.53 -1.15 -13.64
C GLY A 184 -13.36 -0.01 -13.09
N THR A 185 -14.63 -0.28 -12.85
CA THR A 185 -15.61 0.66 -12.28
C THR A 185 -16.28 0.04 -11.06
N LEU A 186 -16.82 0.87 -10.19
CA LEU A 186 -17.75 0.47 -9.14
C LEU A 186 -19.17 0.60 -9.69
N GLU A 187 -19.95 -0.47 -9.55
CA GLU A 187 -21.38 -0.47 -9.85
C GLU A 187 -22.16 -0.61 -8.55
N ASP A 188 -23.21 0.21 -8.39
CA ASP A 188 -24.14 0.10 -7.27
C ASP A 188 -24.93 -1.22 -7.37
N LYS A 189 -25.18 -1.86 -6.22
CA LYS A 189 -26.04 -3.06 -6.17
C LYS A 189 -27.49 -2.68 -6.27
#